data_ca61fbfac2acd0cd45aec743581ec69c
#
_entry.id   ca61fbfac2acd0cd45aec743581ec69c
#
_cell.length_a   1.000
_cell.length_b   1.000
_cell.length_c   1.000
_cell.angle_alpha   90.00
_cell.angle_beta   90.00
_cell.angle_gamma   90.00
#
_symmetry.space_group_name_H-M   'P 1'
#
loop_
_entity.id
_entity.type
_entity.pdbx_description
1 polymer ?
#
loop_
_entity_poly.entity_id
_entity_poly.type
_entity_poly.pdbx_seq_one_letter_code
_entity_poly.pdbx_strand_id
1 'polypeptide(L)'
;MGGVLSATDADVLIAGAGPAGSAAAVHLAQAGWRVVVVDRAEFPRDKPCSEYMSPEAVRLLDRLGVVPDLEAAGAVALEGTTVIAARGSRLTGLFREAEPRPFRPAGLSLPRRILDARLVRAARDAGADVRERTRLEALLHDG
;
A
#
# COMPACT_ATOMS: atom_id res chain seq x y z
N MET A 1 14.01 -5.33 -24.18
CA MET A 1 15.41 -5.43 -23.78
C MET A 1 15.44 -5.55 -22.28
N GLY A 2 15.86 -6.70 -21.73
CA GLY A 2 16.03 -6.88 -20.29
C GLY A 2 17.31 -6.16 -19.84
N GLY A 3 17.23 -5.35 -18.82
CA GLY A 3 18.41 -4.73 -18.20
C GLY A 3 18.77 -5.48 -16.92
N VAL A 4 20.06 -5.58 -16.61
CA VAL A 4 20.54 -6.09 -15.33
C VAL A 4 20.77 -4.90 -14.40
N LEU A 5 20.19 -4.96 -13.19
CA LEU A 5 20.49 -4.01 -12.11
C LEU A 5 21.63 -4.56 -11.26
N SER A 6 22.56 -3.70 -10.90
CA SER A 6 23.69 -4.02 -10.05
C SER A 6 23.63 -3.29 -8.72
N ALA A 7 24.48 -3.67 -7.76
CA ALA A 7 24.62 -2.99 -6.48
C ALA A 7 25.05 -1.51 -6.62
N THR A 8 25.56 -1.11 -7.77
CA THR A 8 25.89 0.29 -8.07
C THR A 8 24.66 1.11 -8.46
N ASP A 9 23.58 0.47 -8.91
CA ASP A 9 22.35 1.14 -9.36
C ASP A 9 21.38 1.40 -8.22
N ALA A 10 21.33 0.51 -7.22
CA ALA A 10 20.44 0.63 -6.07
C ALA A 10 21.03 -0.07 -4.83
N ASP A 11 20.67 0.43 -3.66
CA ASP A 11 20.96 -0.22 -2.39
C ASP A 11 19.86 -1.26 -2.07
N VAL A 12 18.63 -0.98 -2.54
CA VAL A 12 17.45 -1.83 -2.33
C VAL A 12 16.66 -1.97 -3.62
N LEU A 13 16.37 -3.21 -4.00
CA LEU A 13 15.43 -3.54 -5.08
C LEU A 13 14.16 -4.13 -4.48
N ILE A 14 13.02 -3.53 -4.79
CA ILE A 14 11.70 -4.00 -4.35
C ILE A 14 10.94 -4.58 -5.54
N ALA A 15 10.52 -5.83 -5.45
CA ALA A 15 9.69 -6.47 -6.46
C ALA A 15 8.21 -6.37 -6.10
N GLY A 16 7.48 -5.52 -6.83
CA GLY A 16 6.05 -5.25 -6.66
C GLY A 16 5.78 -3.90 -6.00
N ALA A 17 5.09 -3.01 -6.73
CA ALA A 17 4.66 -1.69 -6.28
C ALA A 17 3.22 -1.68 -5.72
N GLY A 18 2.78 -2.78 -5.09
CA GLY A 18 1.54 -2.81 -4.29
C GLY A 18 1.72 -2.08 -2.97
N PRO A 19 0.70 -2.08 -2.07
CA PRO A 19 0.74 -1.30 -0.83
C PRO A 19 1.98 -1.55 0.03
N ALA A 20 2.39 -2.81 0.19
CA ALA A 20 3.56 -3.15 0.99
C ALA A 20 4.88 -2.66 0.35
N GLY A 21 5.05 -2.89 -0.97
CA GLY A 21 6.27 -2.46 -1.67
C GLY A 21 6.38 -0.96 -1.76
N SER A 22 5.29 -0.25 -2.06
CA SER A 22 5.28 1.21 -2.08
C SER A 22 5.53 1.82 -0.70
N ALA A 23 4.94 1.26 0.37
CA ALA A 23 5.20 1.72 1.74
C ALA A 23 6.66 1.51 2.14
N ALA A 24 7.23 0.34 1.84
CA ALA A 24 8.65 0.07 2.08
C ALA A 24 9.53 1.05 1.31
N ALA A 25 9.19 1.32 0.04
CA ALA A 25 9.93 2.27 -0.79
C ALA A 25 9.93 3.68 -0.21
N VAL A 26 8.77 4.18 0.27
CA VAL A 26 8.68 5.49 0.93
C VAL A 26 9.63 5.55 2.13
N HIS A 27 9.53 4.59 3.04
CA HIS A 27 10.35 4.61 4.26
C HIS A 27 11.84 4.48 3.96
N LEU A 28 12.24 3.61 3.05
CA LEU A 28 13.64 3.43 2.70
C LEU A 28 14.22 4.65 1.98
N ALA A 29 13.47 5.23 1.04
CA ALA A 29 13.91 6.43 0.35
C ALA A 29 14.04 7.63 1.31
N GLN A 30 13.08 7.81 2.23
CA GLN A 30 13.16 8.83 3.27
C GLN A 30 14.34 8.61 4.25
N ALA A 31 14.77 7.36 4.42
CA ALA A 31 15.97 7.03 5.19
C ALA A 31 17.29 7.22 4.41
N GLY A 32 17.22 7.69 3.16
CA GLY A 32 18.38 8.00 2.32
C GLY A 32 18.91 6.84 1.48
N TRP A 33 18.21 5.69 1.42
CA TRP A 33 18.58 4.57 0.57
C TRP A 33 18.21 4.83 -0.89
N ARG A 34 19.06 4.40 -1.81
CA ARG A 34 18.74 4.37 -3.24
C ARG A 34 17.82 3.18 -3.51
N VAL A 35 16.54 3.46 -3.74
CA VAL A 35 15.50 2.44 -3.88
C VAL A 35 15.03 2.35 -5.32
N VAL A 36 15.09 1.15 -5.89
CA VAL A 36 14.43 0.82 -7.16
C VAL A 36 13.25 -0.10 -6.86
N VAL A 37 12.08 0.26 -7.37
CA VAL A 37 10.87 -0.58 -7.29
C VAL A 37 10.51 -1.01 -8.71
N VAL A 38 10.32 -2.30 -8.93
CA VAL A 38 9.86 -2.83 -10.22
C VAL A 38 8.47 -3.44 -10.07
N ASP A 39 7.57 -3.14 -10.99
CA ASP A 39 6.26 -3.82 -11.09
C ASP A 39 5.97 -4.16 -12.54
N ARG A 40 5.44 -5.37 -12.77
CA ARG A 40 5.05 -5.82 -14.11
C ARG A 40 3.86 -5.07 -14.69
N ALA A 41 3.03 -4.47 -13.82
CA ALA A 41 1.86 -3.69 -14.21
C ALA A 41 2.22 -2.22 -14.42
N GLU A 42 1.29 -1.51 -15.05
CA GLU A 42 1.23 -0.05 -15.12
C GLU A 42 0.11 0.45 -14.21
N PHE A 43 0.32 1.53 -13.50
CA PHE A 43 -0.67 2.09 -12.58
C PHE A 43 -1.41 3.30 -13.20
N PRO A 44 -2.73 3.45 -12.94
CA PRO A 44 -3.57 2.66 -12.03
C PRO A 44 -3.97 1.29 -12.61
N ARG A 45 -3.92 0.25 -11.78
CA ARG A 45 -4.33 -1.12 -12.16
C ARG A 45 -5.39 -1.69 -11.23
N ASP A 46 -6.21 -2.59 -11.74
CA ASP A 46 -7.15 -3.34 -10.91
C ASP A 46 -6.44 -4.50 -10.19
N LYS A 47 -6.88 -4.77 -8.97
CA LYS A 47 -6.42 -5.87 -8.14
C LYS A 47 -7.59 -6.39 -7.30
N PRO A 48 -7.97 -7.66 -7.41
CA PRO A 48 -9.01 -8.24 -6.55
C PRO A 48 -8.67 -8.02 -5.07
N CYS A 49 -9.59 -7.40 -4.34
CA CYS A 49 -9.44 -7.06 -2.93
C CYS A 49 -10.81 -6.73 -2.33
N SER A 50 -10.95 -6.86 -1.00
CA SER A 50 -12.12 -6.37 -0.26
C SER A 50 -12.18 -4.84 -0.13
N GLU A 51 -11.12 -4.14 -0.53
CA GLU A 51 -11.01 -2.66 -0.48
C GLU A 51 -11.14 -2.07 0.94
N TYR A 52 -11.11 -2.91 1.94
CA TYR A 52 -11.21 -2.54 3.35
C TYR A 52 -9.83 -2.26 3.96
N MET A 53 -9.75 -1.15 4.68
CA MET A 53 -8.60 -0.74 5.47
C MET A 53 -9.06 -0.50 6.92
N SER A 54 -8.50 -1.27 7.87
CA SER A 54 -8.80 -1.11 9.29
C SER A 54 -8.29 0.25 9.81
N PRO A 55 -8.77 0.74 10.96
CA PRO A 55 -8.22 1.95 11.58
C PRO A 55 -6.70 1.91 11.77
N GLU A 56 -6.15 0.71 12.04
CA GLU A 56 -4.69 0.51 12.16
C GLU A 56 -3.98 0.61 10.80
N ALA A 57 -4.56 0.05 9.74
CA ALA A 57 -4.02 0.23 8.39
C ALA A 57 -4.03 1.71 7.99
N VAL A 58 -5.10 2.45 8.34
CA VAL A 58 -5.17 3.90 8.09
C VAL A 58 -4.11 4.66 8.88
N ARG A 59 -3.78 4.25 10.11
CA ARG A 59 -2.68 4.83 10.89
C ARG A 59 -1.33 4.68 10.16
N LEU A 60 -1.10 3.53 9.53
CA LEU A 60 0.12 3.32 8.74
C LEU A 60 0.13 4.19 7.47
N LEU A 61 -1.00 4.33 6.79
CA LEU A 61 -1.14 5.22 5.64
C LEU A 61 -0.99 6.70 6.00
N ASP A 62 -1.43 7.09 7.19
CA ASP A 62 -1.25 8.45 7.72
C ASP A 62 0.23 8.79 7.90
N ARG A 63 1.03 7.85 8.40
CA ARG A 63 2.49 8.00 8.50
C ARG A 63 3.19 8.18 7.15
N LEU A 64 2.58 7.68 6.07
CA LEU A 64 3.06 7.90 4.71
C LEU A 64 2.57 9.24 4.11
N GLY A 65 1.71 9.98 4.85
CA GLY A 65 1.14 11.25 4.41
C GLY A 65 0.08 11.13 3.31
N VAL A 66 -0.45 9.94 3.03
CA VAL A 66 -1.35 9.72 1.88
C VAL A 66 -2.85 9.81 2.25
N VAL A 67 -3.21 9.80 3.53
CA VAL A 67 -4.63 9.76 3.96
C VAL A 67 -5.45 10.93 3.40
N PRO A 68 -4.99 12.19 3.42
CA PRO A 68 -5.75 13.31 2.83
C PRO A 68 -6.06 13.10 1.35
N ASP A 69 -5.10 12.57 0.59
CA ASP A 69 -5.27 12.27 -0.84
C ASP A 69 -6.28 11.13 -1.08
N LEU A 70 -6.32 10.13 -0.19
CA LEU A 70 -7.28 9.03 -0.26
C LEU A 70 -8.70 9.52 0.05
N GLU A 71 -8.87 10.36 1.05
CA GLU A 71 -10.16 10.96 1.42
C GLU A 71 -10.65 11.89 0.30
N ALA A 72 -9.79 12.72 -0.27
CA ALA A 72 -10.11 13.56 -1.43
C ALA A 72 -10.45 12.74 -2.68
N ALA A 73 -9.92 11.52 -2.81
CA ALA A 73 -10.25 10.58 -3.89
C ALA A 73 -11.55 9.80 -3.66
N GLY A 74 -12.29 10.10 -2.59
CA GLY A 74 -13.60 9.51 -2.31
C GLY A 74 -13.55 8.26 -1.41
N ALA A 75 -12.52 8.11 -0.57
CA ALA A 75 -12.51 7.04 0.42
C ALA A 75 -13.71 7.14 1.36
N VAL A 76 -14.41 6.02 1.56
CA VAL A 76 -15.60 5.93 2.40
C VAL A 76 -15.20 5.48 3.81
N ALA A 77 -15.68 6.20 4.83
CA ALA A 77 -15.47 5.80 6.22
C ALA A 77 -16.32 4.58 6.58
N LEU A 78 -15.69 3.60 7.24
CA LEU A 78 -16.33 2.38 7.72
C LEU A 78 -16.26 2.36 9.26
N GLU A 79 -17.42 2.43 9.92
CA GLU A 79 -17.50 2.57 11.37
C GLU A 79 -17.33 1.25 12.14
N GLY A 80 -17.51 0.11 11.47
CA GLY A 80 -17.46 -1.20 12.12
C GLY A 80 -17.71 -2.35 11.17
N THR A 81 -17.94 -3.51 11.76
CA THR A 81 -18.22 -4.76 11.04
C THR A 81 -19.44 -5.45 11.63
N THR A 82 -20.30 -5.99 10.77
CA THR A 82 -21.38 -6.91 11.18
C THR A 82 -21.12 -8.31 10.63
N VAL A 83 -21.04 -9.28 11.51
CA VAL A 83 -20.95 -10.71 11.18
C VAL A 83 -22.35 -11.31 11.28
N ILE A 84 -22.77 -12.00 10.24
CA ILE A 84 -24.07 -12.70 10.19
C ILE A 84 -23.79 -14.20 10.10
N ALA A 85 -24.22 -14.95 11.12
CA ALA A 85 -24.12 -16.40 11.11
C ALA A 85 -25.15 -17.04 10.15
N ALA A 86 -24.90 -18.25 9.70
CA ALA A 86 -25.78 -18.99 8.79
C ALA A 86 -27.24 -19.13 9.30
N ARG A 87 -27.45 -19.14 10.62
CA ARG A 87 -28.77 -19.18 11.27
C ARG A 87 -29.40 -17.81 11.51
N GLY A 88 -28.82 -16.73 10.96
CA GLY A 88 -29.35 -15.37 11.04
C GLY A 88 -28.96 -14.58 12.28
N SER A 89 -28.22 -15.14 13.23
CA SER A 89 -27.67 -14.37 14.37
C SER A 89 -26.71 -13.30 13.88
N ARG A 90 -26.76 -12.10 14.46
CA ARG A 90 -25.93 -10.95 14.10
C ARG A 90 -25.07 -10.53 15.27
N LEU A 91 -23.80 -10.22 14.97
CA LEU A 91 -22.87 -9.57 15.89
C LEU A 91 -22.31 -8.32 15.18
N THR A 92 -22.52 -7.15 15.76
CA THR A 92 -21.96 -5.89 15.26
C THR A 92 -20.92 -5.38 16.22
N GLY A 93 -19.73 -5.06 15.72
CA GLY A 93 -18.67 -4.39 16.46
C GLY A 93 -18.37 -3.04 15.81
N LEU A 94 -18.32 -1.98 16.60
CA LEU A 94 -17.95 -0.63 16.14
C LEU A 94 -16.51 -0.34 16.54
N PHE A 95 -15.72 0.21 15.62
CA PHE A 95 -14.30 0.50 15.86
C PHE A 95 -14.11 1.50 17.01
N ARG A 96 -15.02 2.49 17.16
CA ARG A 96 -14.96 3.47 18.25
C ARG A 96 -15.10 2.85 19.65
N GLU A 97 -15.64 1.63 19.72
CA GLU A 97 -15.88 0.90 20.98
C GLU A 97 -14.78 -0.15 21.26
N ALA A 98 -13.79 -0.26 20.37
CA ALA A 98 -12.71 -1.23 20.54
C ALA A 98 -11.72 -0.81 21.63
N GLU A 99 -11.20 -1.82 22.36
CA GLU A 99 -10.12 -1.66 23.32
C GLU A 99 -8.90 -2.48 22.88
N PRO A 100 -7.70 -1.90 22.85
CA PRO A 100 -7.39 -0.51 23.12
C PRO A 100 -7.99 0.44 22.06
N ARG A 101 -8.19 1.72 22.45
CA ARG A 101 -8.80 2.72 21.57
C ARG A 101 -8.02 2.83 20.24
N PRO A 102 -8.69 2.71 19.08
CA PRO A 102 -8.03 2.78 17.79
C PRO A 102 -7.53 4.20 17.47
N PHE A 103 -6.61 4.31 16.53
CA PHE A 103 -6.07 5.58 16.02
C PHE A 103 -7.17 6.54 15.56
N ARG A 104 -8.22 6.01 14.92
CA ARG A 104 -9.41 6.75 14.50
C ARG A 104 -10.67 5.89 14.66
N PRO A 105 -11.86 6.50 14.79
CA PRO A 105 -13.10 5.77 15.06
C PRO A 105 -13.63 4.97 13.87
N ALA A 106 -13.02 5.10 12.70
CA ALA A 106 -13.43 4.44 11.47
C ALA A 106 -12.24 3.93 10.65
N GLY A 107 -12.43 2.82 9.95
CA GLY A 107 -11.60 2.40 8.83
C GLY A 107 -11.93 3.17 7.56
N LEU A 108 -11.29 2.81 6.44
CA LEU A 108 -11.59 3.36 5.12
C LEU A 108 -11.86 2.25 4.12
N SER A 109 -12.68 2.55 3.11
CA SER A 109 -12.83 1.75 1.90
C SER A 109 -12.52 2.59 0.68
N LEU A 110 -11.70 2.05 -0.22
CA LEU A 110 -11.31 2.69 -1.47
C LEU A 110 -10.85 1.63 -2.47
N PRO A 111 -11.22 1.74 -3.76
CA PRO A 111 -10.74 0.82 -4.79
C PRO A 111 -9.21 0.73 -4.85
N ARG A 112 -8.69 -0.49 -4.95
CA ARG A 112 -7.25 -0.76 -5.00
C ARG A 112 -6.55 -0.03 -6.13
N ARG A 113 -7.21 0.17 -7.27
CA ARG A 113 -6.67 0.95 -8.38
C ARG A 113 -6.29 2.37 -7.98
N ILE A 114 -7.09 2.99 -7.08
CA ILE A 114 -6.84 4.34 -6.58
C ILE A 114 -5.78 4.30 -5.48
N LEU A 115 -5.95 3.44 -4.48
CA LEU A 115 -5.00 3.28 -3.38
C LEU A 115 -3.58 3.01 -3.88
N ASP A 116 -3.43 2.00 -4.74
CA ASP A 116 -2.12 1.58 -5.23
C ASP A 116 -1.44 2.70 -6.04
N ALA A 117 -2.20 3.42 -6.89
CA ALA A 117 -1.66 4.55 -7.66
C ALA A 117 -1.19 5.71 -6.76
N ARG A 118 -1.92 6.01 -5.67
CA ARG A 118 -1.53 7.04 -4.69
C ARG A 118 -0.25 6.64 -3.94
N LEU A 119 -0.14 5.38 -3.55
CA LEU A 119 1.05 4.87 -2.87
C LEU A 119 2.28 4.83 -3.79
N VAL A 120 2.12 4.44 -5.06
CA VAL A 120 3.18 4.51 -6.07
C VAL A 120 3.66 5.96 -6.25
N ARG A 121 2.73 6.92 -6.32
CA ARG A 121 3.08 8.34 -6.38
C ARG A 121 3.87 8.77 -5.15
N ALA A 122 3.41 8.41 -3.95
CA ALA A 122 4.11 8.74 -2.71
C ALA A 122 5.54 8.16 -2.68
N ALA A 123 5.74 6.94 -3.21
CA ALA A 123 7.07 6.35 -3.32
C ALA A 123 7.99 7.16 -4.25
N ARG A 124 7.47 7.63 -5.40
CA ARG A 124 8.21 8.53 -6.31
C ARG A 124 8.52 9.87 -5.68
N ASP A 125 7.55 10.46 -5.02
CA ASP A 125 7.71 11.77 -4.34
C ASP A 125 8.74 11.67 -3.19
N ALA A 126 8.89 10.50 -2.57
CA ALA A 126 9.93 10.21 -1.58
C ALA A 126 11.33 9.96 -2.19
N GLY A 127 11.45 9.85 -3.52
CA GLY A 127 12.72 9.67 -4.23
C GLY A 127 13.01 8.22 -4.69
N ALA A 128 12.06 7.29 -4.57
CA ALA A 128 12.23 5.95 -5.13
C ALA A 128 12.06 5.94 -6.66
N ASP A 129 12.92 5.20 -7.37
CA ASP A 129 12.82 4.94 -8.81
C ASP A 129 11.81 3.82 -9.05
N VAL A 130 10.57 4.17 -9.40
CA VAL A 130 9.50 3.20 -9.65
C VAL A 130 9.38 2.93 -11.14
N ARG A 131 9.75 1.72 -11.54
CA ARG A 131 9.74 1.22 -12.91
C ARG A 131 8.55 0.30 -13.13
N GLU A 132 7.55 0.82 -13.80
CA GLU A 132 6.38 0.06 -14.23
C GLU A 132 6.69 -0.79 -15.46
N ARG A 133 5.81 -1.73 -15.83
CA ARG A 133 5.98 -2.67 -16.96
C ARG A 133 7.31 -3.43 -16.91
N THR A 134 7.88 -3.55 -15.71
CA THR A 134 9.18 -4.17 -15.48
C THR A 134 9.02 -5.40 -14.58
N ARG A 135 9.34 -6.56 -15.10
CA ARG A 135 9.25 -7.83 -14.39
C ARG A 135 10.63 -8.25 -13.87
N LEU A 136 10.69 -8.59 -12.59
CA LEU A 136 11.84 -9.31 -12.06
C LEU A 136 11.77 -10.78 -12.49
N GLU A 137 12.77 -11.27 -13.19
CA GLU A 137 12.82 -12.65 -13.68
C GLU A 137 13.70 -13.54 -12.82
N ALA A 138 14.86 -13.05 -12.39
CA ALA A 138 15.81 -13.81 -11.59
C ALA A 138 16.70 -12.90 -10.75
N LEU A 139 17.25 -13.45 -9.68
CA LEU A 139 18.39 -12.88 -8.95
C LEU A 139 19.65 -13.60 -9.43
N LEU A 140 20.64 -12.82 -9.82
CA LEU A 140 21.95 -13.33 -10.20
C LEU A 140 22.89 -13.17 -9.00
N HIS A 141 23.60 -14.22 -8.65
CA HIS A 141 24.64 -14.19 -7.64
C HIS A 141 25.97 -14.38 -8.36
N ASP A 142 26.84 -13.41 -8.23
CA ASP A 142 28.25 -13.61 -8.53
C ASP A 142 28.83 -14.45 -7.40
N GLY A 143 29.22 -15.69 -7.73
CA GLY A 143 29.67 -16.73 -6.79
C GLY A 143 30.90 -16.37 -5.98
#